data_a812231063c7f0b107f19f38ead83e1b
#
_entry.id   a812231063c7f0b107f19f38ead83e1b
#
_cell.length_a   1.000
_cell.length_b   1.000
_cell.length_c   1.000
_cell.angle_alpha   90.00
_cell.angle_beta   90.00
_cell.angle_gamma   90.00
#
_symmetry.space_group_name_H-M   'P 1'
#
loop_
_entity.id
_entity.type
_entity.pdbx_description
1 polymer ?
#
loop_
_entity_poly.entity_id
_entity_poly.type
_entity_poly.pdbx_seq_one_letter_code
_entity_poly.pdbx_strand_id
1 'polypeptide(L)'
;MEYDQNNDRKIYDELFQIICDIVCVKRETVKIAGEDYPYELVKSRFLKLNSSHLEYVIYCMKKTTTKIANIKAYMITALYNAPATINHFYQQEVQHDWYGYQSNEIDAG
;
A
#
# COMPACT_ATOMS: atom_id res chain seq x y z
N MET A 1 -9.25 15.13 16.96
CA MET A 1 -10.15 14.51 16.02
C MET A 1 -10.28 13.03 16.30
N GLU A 2 -11.46 12.57 16.25
CA GLU A 2 -11.72 11.19 16.56
C GLU A 2 -11.15 10.26 15.52
N TYR A 3 -10.59 9.18 15.98
CA TYR A 3 -10.16 8.11 15.10
C TYR A 3 -11.38 7.38 14.59
N ASP A 4 -11.52 7.32 13.28
CA ASP A 4 -12.71 6.74 12.68
C ASP A 4 -12.47 5.28 12.36
N GLN A 5 -12.69 4.42 13.33
CA GLN A 5 -12.45 2.99 13.15
C GLN A 5 -13.42 2.39 12.15
N ASN A 6 -14.64 2.90 12.10
CA ASN A 6 -15.61 2.38 11.14
C ASN A 6 -15.15 2.65 9.72
N ASN A 7 -14.60 3.82 9.48
CA ASN A 7 -14.11 4.16 8.15
C ASN A 7 -12.91 3.30 7.78
N ASP A 8 -12.01 3.08 8.73
CA ASP A 8 -10.85 2.24 8.46
C ASP A 8 -11.27 0.82 8.13
N ARG A 9 -12.24 0.30 8.87
CA ARG A 9 -12.71 -1.05 8.61
C ARG A 9 -13.36 -1.16 7.24
N LYS A 10 -14.10 -0.13 6.86
CA LYS A 10 -14.73 -0.11 5.56
C LYS A 10 -13.69 -0.11 4.45
N ILE A 11 -12.64 0.68 4.61
CA ILE A 11 -11.57 0.70 3.63
C ILE A 11 -10.87 -0.65 3.58
N TYR A 12 -10.64 -1.24 4.75
CA TYR A 12 -10.00 -2.54 4.82
C TYR A 12 -10.81 -3.58 4.05
N ASP A 13 -12.13 -3.56 4.26
CA ASP A 13 -13.01 -4.50 3.56
C ASP A 13 -12.96 -4.29 2.06
N GLU A 14 -12.91 -3.04 1.63
CA GLU A 14 -12.83 -2.75 0.20
C GLU A 14 -11.52 -3.22 -0.40
N LEU A 15 -10.42 -3.03 0.32
CA LEU A 15 -9.13 -3.53 -0.14
C LEU A 15 -9.15 -5.05 -0.26
N PHE A 16 -9.72 -5.70 0.74
CA PHE A 16 -9.80 -7.16 0.73
C PHE A 16 -10.65 -7.63 -0.44
N GLN A 17 -11.74 -6.94 -0.70
CA GLN A 17 -12.61 -7.30 -1.81
C GLN A 17 -11.88 -7.16 -3.15
N ILE A 18 -11.09 -6.11 -3.28
CA ILE A 18 -10.32 -5.92 -4.50
C ILE A 18 -9.31 -7.05 -4.68
N ILE A 19 -8.66 -7.44 -3.60
CA ILE A 19 -7.69 -8.54 -3.67
C ILE A 19 -8.40 -9.81 -4.13
N CYS A 20 -9.56 -10.10 -3.57
CA CYS A 20 -10.31 -11.28 -3.95
C CYS A 20 -10.72 -11.23 -5.42
N ASP A 21 -11.18 -10.06 -5.87
CA ASP A 21 -11.58 -9.92 -7.26
C ASP A 21 -10.41 -10.17 -8.21
N ILE A 22 -9.26 -9.59 -7.89
CA ILE A 22 -8.10 -9.73 -8.75
C ILE A 22 -7.62 -11.17 -8.77
N VAL A 23 -7.57 -11.82 -7.61
CA VAL A 23 -7.02 -13.16 -7.52
C VAL A 23 -7.96 -14.20 -8.11
N CYS A 24 -9.27 -14.04 -7.87
CA CYS A 24 -10.23 -15.08 -8.21
C CYS A 24 -10.73 -15.01 -9.63
N VAL A 25 -10.70 -13.84 -10.26
CA VAL A 25 -11.21 -13.69 -11.62
C VAL A 25 -10.05 -13.71 -12.59
N LYS A 26 -9.90 -14.83 -13.28
CA LYS A 26 -8.80 -15.00 -14.21
C LYS A 26 -9.00 -14.13 -15.46
N ARG A 27 -7.91 -13.54 -15.91
CA ARG A 27 -7.88 -12.71 -17.10
C ARG A 27 -6.47 -12.71 -17.66
N GLU A 28 -6.30 -12.16 -18.86
CA GLU A 28 -4.96 -12.15 -19.44
C GLU A 28 -4.08 -11.12 -18.79
N THR A 29 -4.60 -9.91 -18.61
CA THR A 29 -3.83 -8.83 -18.04
C THR A 29 -4.67 -8.08 -17.03
N VAL A 30 -3.97 -7.35 -16.16
CA VAL A 30 -4.58 -6.45 -15.20
C VAL A 30 -3.97 -5.08 -15.44
N LYS A 31 -4.81 -4.07 -15.56
CA LYS A 31 -4.32 -2.70 -15.79
C LYS A 31 -3.98 -2.06 -14.45
N ILE A 32 -2.73 -1.61 -14.33
CA ILE A 32 -2.26 -0.96 -13.12
C ILE A 32 -1.52 0.30 -13.54
N ALA A 33 -1.98 1.44 -13.06
CA ALA A 33 -1.36 2.73 -13.36
C ALA A 33 -1.24 2.95 -14.86
N GLY A 34 -2.26 2.52 -15.61
CA GLY A 34 -2.30 2.76 -17.05
C GLY A 34 -1.56 1.77 -17.89
N GLU A 35 -0.92 0.78 -17.28
CA GLU A 35 -0.17 -0.22 -18.03
C GLU A 35 -0.72 -1.60 -17.75
N ASP A 36 -0.62 -2.48 -18.75
CA ASP A 36 -1.12 -3.84 -18.62
C ASP A 36 -0.02 -4.76 -18.13
N TYR A 37 -0.34 -5.50 -17.07
CA TYR A 37 0.59 -6.47 -16.50
C TYR A 37 -0.01 -7.86 -16.59
N PRO A 38 0.82 -8.89 -16.77
CA PRO A 38 0.29 -10.25 -16.86
C PRO A 38 -0.47 -10.62 -15.58
N TYR A 39 -1.60 -11.28 -15.80
CA TYR A 39 -2.44 -11.67 -14.67
C TYR A 39 -1.69 -12.48 -13.63
N GLU A 40 -0.88 -13.44 -14.08
CA GLU A 40 -0.17 -14.30 -13.16
C GLU A 40 0.81 -13.53 -12.28
N LEU A 41 1.43 -12.51 -12.85
CA LEU A 41 2.34 -11.68 -12.06
C LEU A 41 1.57 -10.92 -10.98
N VAL A 42 0.47 -10.30 -11.37
CA VAL A 42 -0.33 -9.52 -10.43
C VAL A 42 -0.90 -10.42 -9.36
N LYS A 43 -1.41 -11.58 -9.76
CA LYS A 43 -1.95 -12.53 -8.80
C LYS A 43 -0.89 -12.95 -7.80
N SER A 44 0.31 -13.24 -8.28
CA SER A 44 1.40 -13.65 -7.41
C SER A 44 1.70 -12.58 -6.37
N ARG A 45 1.73 -11.33 -6.79
CA ARG A 45 1.99 -10.24 -5.86
C ARG A 45 0.87 -10.08 -4.85
N PHE A 46 -0.37 -10.17 -5.33
CA PHE A 46 -1.51 -9.98 -4.44
C PHE A 46 -1.62 -11.10 -3.41
N LEU A 47 -1.22 -12.31 -3.78
CA LEU A 47 -1.25 -13.42 -2.84
C LEU A 47 -0.23 -13.28 -1.72
N LYS A 48 0.75 -12.43 -1.90
CA LYS A 48 1.75 -12.20 -0.86
C LYS A 48 1.37 -11.08 0.09
N LEU A 49 0.26 -10.41 -0.17
CA LEU A 49 -0.18 -9.34 0.70
C LEU A 49 -0.68 -9.90 2.02
N ASN A 50 -0.40 -9.16 3.08
CA ASN A 50 -0.87 -9.53 4.40
C ASN A 50 -1.47 -8.30 5.07
N SER A 51 -1.89 -8.46 6.33
CA SER A 51 -2.58 -7.38 7.01
C SER A 51 -1.70 -6.15 7.18
N SER A 52 -0.39 -6.34 7.31
CA SER A 52 0.51 -5.19 7.43
C SER A 52 0.48 -4.35 6.17
N HIS A 53 0.44 -5.01 5.02
CA HIS A 53 0.38 -4.29 3.75
C HIS A 53 -0.92 -3.49 3.64
N LEU A 54 -2.03 -4.10 4.04
CA LEU A 54 -3.31 -3.42 3.97
C LEU A 54 -3.35 -2.23 4.92
N GLU A 55 -2.83 -2.41 6.12
CA GLU A 55 -2.78 -1.30 7.07
C GLU A 55 -1.91 -0.17 6.55
N TYR A 56 -0.82 -0.53 5.90
CA TYR A 56 0.05 0.47 5.29
C TYR A 56 -0.68 1.26 4.20
N VAL A 57 -1.43 0.57 3.36
CA VAL A 57 -2.19 1.25 2.31
C VAL A 57 -3.23 2.18 2.92
N ILE A 58 -3.91 1.73 3.97
CA ILE A 58 -4.89 2.57 4.66
C ILE A 58 -4.20 3.80 5.22
N TYR A 59 -3.05 3.61 5.83
CA TYR A 59 -2.29 4.72 6.38
C TYR A 59 -1.96 5.74 5.27
N CYS A 60 -1.50 5.25 4.13
CA CYS A 60 -1.17 6.13 3.02
C CYS A 60 -2.40 6.88 2.50
N MET A 61 -3.53 6.19 2.44
CA MET A 61 -4.75 6.84 1.98
C MET A 61 -5.18 7.94 2.92
N LYS A 62 -5.01 7.72 4.22
CA LYS A 62 -5.38 8.72 5.20
C LYS A 62 -4.43 9.91 5.17
N LYS A 63 -3.21 9.70 4.74
CA LYS A 63 -2.24 10.78 4.62
C LYS A 63 -2.42 11.59 3.34
N THR A 64 -3.12 11.02 2.37
CA THR A 64 -3.31 11.69 1.11
C THR A 64 -4.25 12.87 1.29
N THR A 65 -3.78 14.05 0.95
CA THR A 65 -4.59 15.26 1.06
C THR A 65 -5.26 15.64 -0.25
N THR A 66 -4.79 15.04 -1.34
CA THR A 66 -5.35 15.31 -2.66
C THR A 66 -6.55 14.42 -2.88
N LYS A 67 -7.59 14.98 -3.46
CA LYS A 67 -8.78 14.21 -3.76
C LYS A 67 -8.43 13.12 -4.78
N ILE A 68 -8.85 11.90 -4.49
CA ILE A 68 -8.58 10.77 -5.36
C ILE A 68 -9.76 10.60 -6.30
N ALA A 69 -9.51 10.78 -7.59
CA ALA A 69 -10.59 10.72 -8.58
C ALA A 69 -11.11 9.31 -8.78
N ASN A 70 -10.20 8.34 -8.79
CA ASN A 70 -10.59 6.93 -9.00
C ASN A 70 -10.01 6.13 -7.85
N ILE A 71 -10.83 5.93 -6.83
CA ILE A 71 -10.37 5.30 -5.59
C ILE A 71 -10.00 3.84 -5.83
N LYS A 72 -10.77 3.14 -6.68
CA LYS A 72 -10.48 1.73 -6.92
C LYS A 72 -9.16 1.57 -7.65
N ALA A 73 -8.91 2.41 -8.66
CA ALA A 73 -7.64 2.35 -9.38
C ALA A 73 -6.48 2.68 -8.45
N TYR A 74 -6.68 3.63 -7.55
CA TYR A 74 -5.65 3.97 -6.56
C TYR A 74 -5.36 2.77 -5.67
N MET A 75 -6.40 2.11 -5.19
CA MET A 75 -6.24 0.98 -4.30
C MET A 75 -5.49 -0.16 -4.99
N ILE A 76 -5.86 -0.45 -6.24
CA ILE A 76 -5.20 -1.54 -6.97
C ILE A 76 -3.71 -1.23 -7.13
N THR A 77 -3.39 -0.02 -7.51
CA THR A 77 -2.00 0.38 -7.69
C THR A 77 -1.24 0.33 -6.38
N ALA A 78 -1.84 0.85 -5.31
CA ALA A 78 -1.19 0.86 -4.01
C ALA A 78 -0.94 -0.56 -3.51
N LEU A 79 -1.91 -1.44 -3.69
CA LEU A 79 -1.75 -2.83 -3.26
C LEU A 79 -0.67 -3.53 -4.06
N TYR A 80 -0.64 -3.28 -5.36
CA TYR A 80 0.36 -3.91 -6.22
C TYR A 80 1.78 -3.52 -5.79
N ASN A 81 1.95 -2.29 -5.37
CA ASN A 81 3.27 -1.77 -5.00
C ASN A 81 3.57 -1.89 -3.52
N ALA A 82 2.59 -2.24 -2.70
CA ALA A 82 2.76 -2.21 -1.25
C ALA A 82 3.96 -3.01 -0.75
N PRO A 83 4.21 -4.24 -1.25
CA PRO A 83 5.35 -4.99 -0.73
C PRO A 83 6.69 -4.27 -0.93
N ALA A 84 6.82 -3.53 -2.01
CA ALA A 84 8.05 -2.79 -2.26
C ALA A 84 8.08 -1.48 -1.48
N THR A 85 6.97 -0.74 -1.50
CA THR A 85 6.95 0.57 -0.88
C THR A 85 6.96 0.50 0.64
N ILE A 86 6.40 -0.56 1.22
CA ILE A 86 6.40 -0.67 2.67
C ILE A 86 7.82 -0.89 3.20
N ASN A 87 8.66 -1.58 2.45
CA ASN A 87 10.04 -1.73 2.83
C ASN A 87 10.75 -0.40 2.86
N HIS A 88 10.53 0.41 1.83
CA HIS A 88 11.12 1.74 1.80
C HIS A 88 10.60 2.59 2.94
N PHE A 89 9.32 2.50 3.21
CA PHE A 89 8.73 3.26 4.29
C PHE A 89 9.37 2.90 5.62
N TYR A 90 9.48 1.60 5.90
CA TYR A 90 10.07 1.17 7.16
C TYR A 90 11.54 1.54 7.25
N GLN A 91 12.26 1.44 6.15
CA GLN A 91 13.67 1.82 6.16
C GLN A 91 13.82 3.30 6.48
N GLN A 92 12.99 4.13 5.88
CA GLN A 92 13.04 5.55 6.15
C GLN A 92 12.68 5.87 7.58
N GLU A 93 11.69 5.18 8.13
CA GLU A 93 11.29 5.40 9.51
C GLU A 93 12.40 5.01 10.45
N VAL A 94 12.99 3.85 10.20
CA VAL A 94 14.08 3.38 11.05
C VAL A 94 15.28 4.31 10.94
N GLN A 95 15.64 4.69 9.74
CA GLN A 95 16.77 5.57 9.54
C GLN A 95 16.51 6.94 10.16
N HIS A 96 15.30 7.42 10.02
CA HIS A 96 14.96 8.71 10.60
C HIS A 96 15.11 8.67 12.12
N ASP A 97 14.56 7.64 12.73
CA ASP A 97 14.66 7.48 14.18
C ASP A 97 16.11 7.33 14.59
N TRP A 98 16.85 6.53 13.85
CA TRP A 98 18.24 6.29 14.14
C TRP A 98 19.03 7.59 14.07
N TYR A 99 18.88 8.32 12.98
CA TYR A 99 19.58 9.58 12.81
C TYR A 99 19.15 10.61 13.83
N GLY A 100 17.87 10.65 14.11
CA GLY A 100 17.37 11.56 15.11
C GLY A 100 17.97 11.28 16.47
N TYR A 101 18.17 10.02 16.75
CA TYR A 101 18.74 9.58 18.00
C TYR A 101 20.24 9.82 18.06
N GLN A 102 20.92 9.53 16.95
CA GLN A 102 22.37 9.62 16.91
C GLN A 102 22.87 10.70 15.97
N SER A 103 22.05 11.69 15.74
CA SER A 103 22.35 12.67 14.72
C SER A 103 23.71 13.33 14.94
N ASN A 104 24.09 13.58 16.19
CA ASN A 104 25.33 14.25 16.46
C ASN A 104 26.52 13.42 16.06
N GLU A 105 26.41 12.12 16.20
CA GLU A 105 27.51 11.25 15.89
C GLU A 105 27.56 10.92 14.41
N ILE A 106 26.41 10.54 13.91
CA ILE A 106 26.33 10.10 12.52
C ILE A 106 26.57 11.25 11.58
N ASP A 107 26.16 12.41 12.01
CA ASP A 107 26.27 13.57 11.19
C ASP A 107 27.69 13.81 10.73
N ALA A 108 28.64 13.37 11.51
CA ALA A 108 30.02 13.49 11.14
C ALA A 108 30.33 12.73 9.87
N GLY A 109 29.59 11.63 9.68
CA GLY A 109 29.82 10.80 8.50
C GLY A 109 29.01 11.23 7.32
#